data_59a02374ff665b390d438217656a9436
#
_entry.id   59a02374ff665b390d438217656a9436
#
_cell.length_a   1.000
_cell.length_b   1.000
_cell.length_c   1.000
_cell.angle_alpha   90.00
_cell.angle_beta   90.00
_cell.angle_gamma   90.00
#
_symmetry.space_group_name_H-M   'P 1'
#
loop_
_entity.id
_entity.type
_entity.pdbx_description
1 polymer ?
#
loop_
_entity_poly.entity_id
_entity_poly.type
_entity_poly.pdbx_seq_one_letter_code
_entity_poly.pdbx_strand_id
1 'polypeptide(L)'
;MTETGTPNSVTLRFLAAPMDVGHSGSVDAGTVLEWVDKAAYAAAVGWAKSYCVTAYVGNIHFADPVNSGDMVEVEAAIVYTGRSSMHIRTVVSSGDPKGGPATMRSQCMVIFVAVGEDGKPIPVQQFEPGTAEEIEQRDHALARIRIREPIVEAMHRQDYTDAGTDERVTLRFMAAPTDVNWGGKVHGGIVMKWIDEAAYVCASRYCGMDTVAVFSGGVRFYRPLLIGHVVEVEARLVYTGTKGMHIAVHVRSGDPKGGELNLTTYCLTVMVARDADGNSVPVPAWVPASEEDKRLHAHARELLEIRGTAPGNRLPNHLLAQG
;
A
#
# COMPACT_ATOMS: atom_id res chain seq x y z
N MET A 1 -1.23 -39.06 16.78
CA MET A 1 -1.61 -37.90 15.99
C MET A 1 -0.57 -36.84 16.32
N THR A 2 0.40 -36.63 15.44
CA THR A 2 1.37 -35.52 15.57
C THR A 2 0.60 -34.21 15.47
N GLU A 3 0.68 -33.37 16.49
CA GLU A 3 0.20 -31.99 16.43
C GLU A 3 0.91 -31.32 15.25
N THR A 4 0.21 -31.20 14.12
CA THR A 4 0.66 -30.35 13.03
C THR A 4 0.53 -28.93 13.56
N GLY A 5 1.67 -28.28 13.84
CA GLY A 5 1.70 -26.87 14.26
C GLY A 5 0.84 -26.00 13.35
N THR A 6 0.35 -24.88 13.86
CA THR A 6 -0.45 -23.92 13.07
C THR A 6 0.36 -23.54 11.84
N PRO A 7 -0.18 -23.70 10.60
CA PRO A 7 0.54 -23.30 9.40
C PRO A 7 0.89 -21.81 9.47
N ASN A 8 2.15 -21.46 9.23
CA ASN A 8 2.61 -20.08 9.24
C ASN A 8 2.41 -19.37 7.89
N SER A 9 1.90 -20.06 6.87
CA SER A 9 1.71 -19.50 5.53
C SER A 9 0.38 -19.92 4.90
N VAL A 10 -0.08 -19.10 3.97
CA VAL A 10 -1.28 -19.30 3.14
C VAL A 10 -0.95 -18.83 1.73
N THR A 11 -1.44 -19.53 0.72
CA THR A 11 -1.41 -19.08 -0.67
C THR A 11 -2.84 -18.95 -1.18
N LEU A 12 -3.21 -17.75 -1.61
CA LEU A 12 -4.46 -17.51 -2.31
C LEU A 12 -4.19 -17.39 -3.80
N ARG A 13 -5.13 -17.90 -4.61
CA ARG A 13 -5.09 -17.82 -6.06
C ARG A 13 -6.28 -17.06 -6.58
N PHE A 14 -6.02 -16.13 -7.51
CA PHE A 14 -7.03 -15.31 -8.17
C PHE A 14 -6.84 -15.44 -9.69
N LEU A 15 -7.94 -15.44 -10.43
CA LEU A 15 -7.89 -15.22 -11.87
C LEU A 15 -8.14 -13.74 -12.10
N ALA A 16 -7.16 -13.03 -12.69
CA ALA A 16 -7.31 -11.62 -13.03
C ALA A 16 -8.44 -11.44 -14.05
N ALA A 17 -9.59 -10.96 -13.58
CA ALA A 17 -10.78 -10.79 -14.40
C ALA A 17 -10.68 -9.51 -15.26
N PRO A 18 -11.42 -9.41 -16.39
CA PRO A 18 -11.47 -8.17 -17.17
C PRO A 18 -11.89 -6.93 -16.36
N MET A 19 -12.69 -7.11 -15.30
CA MET A 19 -13.12 -6.03 -14.40
C MET A 19 -12.04 -5.57 -13.43
N ASP A 20 -10.94 -6.32 -13.28
CA ASP A 20 -9.79 -5.94 -12.46
C ASP A 20 -8.80 -5.07 -13.23
N VAL A 21 -8.99 -4.92 -14.55
CA VAL A 21 -8.14 -4.10 -15.41
C VAL A 21 -8.53 -2.63 -15.26
N GLY A 22 -7.54 -1.81 -14.95
CA GLY A 22 -7.72 -0.37 -14.85
C GLY A 22 -7.52 0.38 -16.16
N HIS A 23 -7.43 1.69 -16.03
CA HIS A 23 -7.31 2.60 -17.17
C HIS A 23 -6.03 2.39 -18.01
N SER A 24 -4.99 1.84 -17.41
CA SER A 24 -3.71 1.55 -18.06
C SER A 24 -3.70 0.28 -18.94
N GLY A 25 -4.81 -0.49 -18.97
CA GLY A 25 -4.89 -1.75 -19.69
C GLY A 25 -4.29 -2.97 -18.97
N SER A 26 -3.80 -2.81 -17.76
CA SER A 26 -3.35 -3.86 -16.85
C SER A 26 -4.13 -3.82 -15.53
N VAL A 27 -3.97 -4.82 -14.69
CA VAL A 27 -4.58 -4.81 -13.34
C VAL A 27 -3.98 -3.66 -12.53
N ASP A 28 -4.84 -2.85 -11.92
CA ASP A 28 -4.41 -1.71 -11.09
C ASP A 28 -3.66 -2.16 -9.84
N ALA A 29 -2.71 -1.34 -9.42
CA ALA A 29 -1.94 -1.56 -8.19
C ALA A 29 -2.85 -1.69 -6.96
N GLY A 30 -3.92 -0.92 -6.89
CA GLY A 30 -4.92 -1.00 -5.83
C GLY A 30 -5.61 -2.38 -5.75
N THR A 31 -5.93 -2.99 -6.89
CA THR A 31 -6.49 -4.35 -6.94
C THR A 31 -5.47 -5.40 -6.47
N VAL A 32 -4.19 -5.27 -6.87
CA VAL A 32 -3.13 -6.14 -6.38
C VAL A 32 -2.98 -6.01 -4.86
N LEU A 33 -3.04 -4.80 -4.33
CA LEU A 33 -2.99 -4.54 -2.88
C LEU A 33 -4.20 -5.13 -2.13
N GLU A 34 -5.37 -5.14 -2.75
CA GLU A 34 -6.56 -5.81 -2.19
C GLU A 34 -6.35 -7.34 -2.08
N TRP A 35 -5.77 -7.98 -3.09
CA TRP A 35 -5.42 -9.41 -3.02
C TRP A 35 -4.35 -9.70 -1.96
N VAL A 36 -3.35 -8.83 -1.86
CA VAL A 36 -2.31 -8.89 -0.82
C VAL A 36 -2.92 -8.83 0.57
N ASP A 37 -3.83 -7.87 0.81
CA ASP A 37 -4.48 -7.70 2.12
C ASP A 37 -5.35 -8.91 2.48
N LYS A 38 -6.08 -9.49 1.51
CA LYS A 38 -6.88 -10.71 1.70
C LYS A 38 -6.03 -11.92 2.07
N ALA A 39 -4.90 -12.13 1.39
CA ALA A 39 -4.00 -13.25 1.69
C ALA A 39 -3.32 -13.08 3.05
N ALA A 40 -2.86 -11.86 3.36
CA ALA A 40 -2.26 -11.55 4.65
C ALA A 40 -3.29 -11.66 5.80
N TYR A 41 -4.54 -11.26 5.58
CA TYR A 41 -5.63 -11.47 6.54
C TYR A 41 -5.85 -12.96 6.81
N ALA A 42 -5.92 -13.79 5.76
CA ALA A 42 -6.10 -15.24 5.93
C ALA A 42 -4.96 -15.87 6.76
N ALA A 43 -3.71 -15.47 6.51
CA ALA A 43 -2.56 -15.90 7.34
C ALA A 43 -2.69 -15.40 8.78
N ALA A 44 -3.07 -14.11 8.98
CA ALA A 44 -3.21 -13.52 10.30
C ALA A 44 -4.27 -14.21 11.16
N VAL A 45 -5.49 -14.40 10.64
CA VAL A 45 -6.58 -15.04 11.40
C VAL A 45 -6.32 -16.54 11.60
N GLY A 46 -5.67 -17.20 10.62
CA GLY A 46 -5.23 -18.59 10.74
C GLY A 46 -4.24 -18.77 11.89
N TRP A 47 -3.35 -17.80 12.11
CA TRP A 47 -2.37 -17.80 13.18
C TRP A 47 -2.97 -17.40 14.52
N ALA A 48 -3.63 -16.22 14.57
CA ALA A 48 -4.15 -15.63 15.81
C ALA A 48 -5.40 -16.32 16.36
N LYS A 49 -6.13 -17.08 15.52
CA LYS A 49 -7.44 -17.68 15.86
C LYS A 49 -8.48 -16.66 16.35
N SER A 50 -8.32 -15.41 15.94
CA SER A 50 -9.18 -14.29 16.31
C SER A 50 -9.30 -13.29 15.14
N TYR A 51 -10.22 -12.34 15.26
CA TYR A 51 -10.33 -11.25 14.30
C TYR A 51 -9.06 -10.39 14.29
N CYS A 52 -8.63 -10.00 13.10
CA CYS A 52 -7.43 -9.19 12.91
C CYS A 52 -7.74 -7.97 12.06
N VAL A 53 -6.99 -6.88 12.28
CA VAL A 53 -7.08 -5.65 11.51
C VAL A 53 -5.75 -5.32 10.86
N THR A 54 -5.78 -4.80 9.64
CA THR A 54 -4.61 -4.27 8.96
C THR A 54 -4.15 -3.00 9.67
N ALA A 55 -2.92 -3.00 10.16
CA ALA A 55 -2.33 -1.85 10.84
C ALA A 55 -1.35 -1.08 9.95
N TYR A 56 -0.64 -1.80 9.08
CA TYR A 56 0.36 -1.22 8.20
C TYR A 56 0.61 -2.10 6.99
N VAL A 57 0.76 -1.48 5.82
CA VAL A 57 1.28 -2.12 4.62
C VAL A 57 2.59 -1.43 4.28
N GLY A 58 3.66 -2.22 4.22
CA GLY A 58 5.02 -1.72 3.93
C GLY A 58 5.16 -1.26 2.50
N ASN A 59 6.36 -0.79 2.18
CA ASN A 59 6.68 -0.39 0.82
C ASN A 59 6.51 -1.56 -0.15
N ILE A 60 5.84 -1.31 -1.26
CA ILE A 60 5.65 -2.26 -2.34
C ILE A 60 6.15 -1.64 -3.66
N HIS A 61 6.88 -2.42 -4.44
CA HIS A 61 7.30 -2.08 -5.79
C HIS A 61 6.50 -2.93 -6.77
N PHE A 62 5.92 -2.30 -7.77
CA PHE A 62 5.22 -2.96 -8.87
C PHE A 62 6.18 -3.00 -10.06
N ALA A 63 6.93 -4.11 -10.19
CA ALA A 63 7.98 -4.23 -11.22
C ALA A 63 7.37 -4.43 -12.61
N ASP A 64 6.47 -5.41 -12.72
CA ASP A 64 5.81 -5.77 -13.97
C ASP A 64 4.30 -5.82 -13.79
N PRO A 65 3.52 -5.50 -14.82
CA PRO A 65 2.06 -5.53 -14.77
C PRO A 65 1.53 -6.96 -14.63
N VAL A 66 0.39 -7.11 -13.97
CA VAL A 66 -0.47 -8.28 -14.03
C VAL A 66 -1.48 -8.05 -15.15
N ASN A 67 -1.64 -9.02 -16.06
CA ASN A 67 -2.54 -8.89 -17.18
C ASN A 67 -3.89 -9.55 -16.90
N SER A 68 -4.92 -9.10 -17.63
CA SER A 68 -6.21 -9.79 -17.63
C SER A 68 -6.05 -11.23 -18.11
N GLY A 69 -6.64 -12.18 -17.38
CA GLY A 69 -6.53 -13.60 -17.65
C GLY A 69 -5.35 -14.30 -16.99
N ASP A 70 -4.41 -13.57 -16.37
CA ASP A 70 -3.34 -14.20 -15.59
C ASP A 70 -3.89 -14.92 -14.35
N MET A 71 -3.31 -16.08 -14.05
CA MET A 71 -3.44 -16.68 -12.73
C MET A 71 -2.48 -15.96 -11.77
N VAL A 72 -3.03 -15.35 -10.74
CA VAL A 72 -2.28 -14.61 -9.72
C VAL A 72 -2.22 -15.46 -8.45
N GLU A 73 -1.03 -15.67 -7.93
CA GLU A 73 -0.78 -16.32 -6.64
C GLU A 73 -0.25 -15.28 -5.65
N VAL A 74 -0.87 -15.22 -4.49
CA VAL A 74 -0.39 -14.40 -3.38
C VAL A 74 -0.06 -15.32 -2.21
N GLU A 75 1.23 -15.52 -2.00
CA GLU A 75 1.75 -16.19 -0.82
C GLU A 75 1.87 -15.19 0.33
N ALA A 76 1.36 -15.54 1.50
CA ALA A 76 1.44 -14.76 2.73
C ALA A 76 1.98 -15.63 3.86
N ALA A 77 3.12 -15.28 4.43
CA ALA A 77 3.80 -16.04 5.48
C ALA A 77 4.10 -15.16 6.69
N ILE A 78 3.78 -15.66 7.89
CA ILE A 78 4.19 -15.05 9.17
C ILE A 78 5.71 -15.17 9.27
N VAL A 79 6.39 -14.05 9.43
CA VAL A 79 7.86 -13.99 9.56
C VAL A 79 8.32 -13.43 10.90
N TYR A 80 7.44 -12.73 11.61
CA TYR A 80 7.70 -12.22 12.95
C TYR A 80 6.39 -11.89 13.67
N THR A 81 6.35 -12.09 14.98
CA THR A 81 5.24 -11.67 15.83
C THR A 81 5.74 -10.77 16.96
N GLY A 82 5.03 -9.65 17.17
CA GLY A 82 5.12 -8.89 18.42
C GLY A 82 4.10 -9.41 19.43
N ARG A 83 3.80 -8.65 20.47
CA ARG A 83 2.83 -9.06 21.49
C ARG A 83 1.44 -9.36 20.90
N SER A 84 0.94 -8.49 20.03
CA SER A 84 -0.39 -8.58 19.40
C SER A 84 -0.33 -8.39 17.88
N SER A 85 0.84 -8.16 17.31
CA SER A 85 1.04 -7.90 15.90
C SER A 85 1.70 -9.10 15.21
N MET A 86 1.33 -9.31 13.96
CA MET A 86 1.90 -10.31 13.07
C MET A 86 2.48 -9.60 11.85
N HIS A 87 3.74 -9.82 11.57
CA HIS A 87 4.44 -9.33 10.40
C HIS A 87 4.42 -10.44 9.35
N ILE A 88 3.79 -10.13 8.24
CA ILE A 88 3.46 -11.09 7.19
C ILE A 88 4.16 -10.67 5.92
N ARG A 89 5.09 -11.49 5.45
CA ARG A 89 5.70 -11.33 4.14
C ARG A 89 4.69 -11.80 3.10
N THR A 90 4.41 -10.96 2.11
CA THR A 90 3.59 -11.34 0.96
C THR A 90 4.41 -11.29 -0.32
N VAL A 91 4.19 -12.27 -1.19
CA VAL A 91 4.78 -12.36 -2.53
C VAL A 91 3.66 -12.55 -3.52
N VAL A 92 3.61 -11.70 -4.52
CA VAL A 92 2.66 -11.78 -5.63
C VAL A 92 3.38 -12.30 -6.85
N SER A 93 2.88 -13.37 -7.42
CA SER A 93 3.35 -13.94 -8.69
C SER A 93 2.19 -14.09 -9.66
N SER A 94 2.43 -13.91 -10.95
CA SER A 94 1.42 -14.15 -11.99
C SER A 94 1.98 -14.86 -13.21
N GLY A 95 1.11 -15.56 -13.93
CA GLY A 95 1.44 -16.26 -15.16
C GLY A 95 0.23 -16.75 -15.92
N ASP A 96 0.43 -17.23 -17.14
CA ASP A 96 -0.64 -17.77 -17.99
C ASP A 96 -1.23 -19.05 -17.36
N PRO A 97 -2.53 -19.12 -17.07
CA PRO A 97 -3.17 -20.34 -16.52
C PRO A 97 -3.08 -21.55 -17.43
N LYS A 98 -2.81 -21.36 -18.73
CA LYS A 98 -2.63 -22.46 -19.69
C LYS A 98 -1.29 -23.16 -19.59
N GLY A 99 -0.34 -22.62 -18.81
CA GLY A 99 0.97 -23.18 -18.54
C GLY A 99 2.10 -22.15 -18.75
N GLY A 100 3.18 -22.36 -18.05
CA GLY A 100 4.34 -21.50 -18.02
C GLY A 100 4.75 -21.15 -16.58
N PRO A 101 5.96 -20.66 -16.34
CA PRO A 101 6.41 -20.27 -15.03
C PRO A 101 5.69 -19.00 -14.58
N ALA A 102 5.19 -18.99 -13.35
CA ALA A 102 4.74 -17.77 -12.71
C ALA A 102 5.95 -16.86 -12.42
N THR A 103 5.81 -15.58 -12.70
CA THR A 103 6.85 -14.57 -12.44
C THR A 103 6.47 -13.74 -11.23
N MET A 104 7.42 -13.50 -10.34
CA MET A 104 7.22 -12.60 -9.19
C MET A 104 7.00 -11.17 -9.70
N ARG A 105 5.89 -10.56 -9.30
CA ARG A 105 5.47 -9.20 -9.68
C ARG A 105 5.77 -8.18 -8.60
N SER A 106 5.56 -8.57 -7.34
CA SER A 106 5.82 -7.69 -6.20
C SER A 106 5.96 -8.49 -4.91
N GLN A 107 6.53 -7.83 -3.91
CA GLN A 107 6.52 -8.32 -2.53
C GLN A 107 6.41 -7.16 -1.55
N CYS A 108 5.76 -7.37 -0.42
CA CYS A 108 5.72 -6.41 0.65
C CYS A 108 5.58 -7.07 2.03
N MET A 109 5.66 -6.26 3.06
CA MET A 109 5.41 -6.65 4.44
C MET A 109 4.09 -6.04 4.89
N VAL A 110 3.17 -6.87 5.33
CA VAL A 110 1.89 -6.42 5.90
C VAL A 110 1.89 -6.70 7.40
N ILE A 111 1.39 -5.78 8.19
CA ILE A 111 1.28 -5.94 9.64
C ILE A 111 -0.18 -5.97 10.02
N PHE A 112 -0.59 -7.09 10.58
CA PHE A 112 -1.90 -7.26 11.20
C PHE A 112 -1.81 -7.23 12.71
N VAL A 113 -2.87 -6.79 13.37
CA VAL A 113 -3.04 -6.79 14.82
C VAL A 113 -4.28 -7.61 15.16
N ALA A 114 -4.11 -8.58 16.05
CA ALA A 114 -5.22 -9.33 16.60
C ALA A 114 -6.00 -8.47 17.60
N VAL A 115 -7.32 -8.45 17.48
CA VAL A 115 -8.21 -7.66 18.35
C VAL A 115 -9.29 -8.52 18.96
N GLY A 116 -9.59 -8.25 20.23
CA GLY A 116 -10.67 -8.88 20.96
C GLY A 116 -12.04 -8.29 20.63
N GLU A 117 -13.09 -8.82 21.26
CA GLU A 117 -14.46 -8.36 21.10
C GLU A 117 -14.65 -6.89 21.53
N ASP A 118 -13.83 -6.42 22.46
CA ASP A 118 -13.80 -5.01 22.92
C ASP A 118 -13.05 -4.08 21.96
N GLY A 119 -12.54 -4.60 20.83
CA GLY A 119 -11.77 -3.86 19.84
C GLY A 119 -10.33 -3.54 20.25
N LYS A 120 -9.84 -4.06 21.39
CA LYS A 120 -8.48 -3.84 21.86
C LYS A 120 -7.53 -4.93 21.36
N PRO A 121 -6.24 -4.60 21.18
CA PRO A 121 -5.23 -5.58 20.84
C PRO A 121 -5.11 -6.72 21.87
N ILE A 122 -5.13 -7.96 21.40
CA ILE A 122 -4.93 -9.16 22.23
C ILE A 122 -3.62 -9.87 21.87
N PRO A 123 -2.99 -10.58 22.82
CA PRO A 123 -1.76 -11.33 22.55
C PRO A 123 -1.96 -12.42 21.50
N VAL A 124 -0.91 -12.64 20.70
CA VAL A 124 -0.85 -13.73 19.72
C VAL A 124 0.23 -14.75 20.09
N GLN A 125 0.11 -15.97 19.56
CA GLN A 125 1.16 -16.96 19.64
C GLN A 125 2.46 -16.40 19.05
N GLN A 126 3.60 -16.64 19.70
CA GLN A 126 4.88 -16.20 19.18
C GLN A 126 5.34 -17.10 18.03
N PHE A 127 5.85 -16.50 16.98
CA PHE A 127 6.47 -17.21 15.87
C PHE A 127 7.93 -17.49 16.20
N GLU A 128 8.30 -18.76 16.17
CA GLU A 128 9.68 -19.22 16.36
C GLU A 128 10.19 -19.79 15.03
N PRO A 129 11.17 -19.15 14.38
CA PRO A 129 11.70 -19.62 13.12
C PRO A 129 12.49 -20.92 13.33
N GLY A 130 12.17 -21.97 12.54
CA GLY A 130 12.79 -23.28 12.61
C GLY A 130 13.85 -23.54 11.53
N THR A 131 13.93 -22.67 10.50
CA THR A 131 14.87 -22.82 9.38
C THR A 131 15.77 -21.61 9.22
N ALA A 132 16.89 -21.76 8.52
CA ALA A 132 17.80 -20.65 8.23
C ALA A 132 17.10 -19.56 7.39
N GLU A 133 16.23 -19.94 6.47
CA GLU A 133 15.45 -19.01 5.66
C GLU A 133 14.46 -18.22 6.52
N GLU A 134 13.75 -18.84 7.41
CA GLU A 134 12.82 -18.16 8.33
C GLU A 134 13.56 -17.19 9.27
N ILE A 135 14.76 -17.55 9.72
CA ILE A 135 15.63 -16.66 10.52
C ILE A 135 15.99 -15.42 9.70
N GLU A 136 16.42 -15.58 8.46
CA GLU A 136 16.76 -14.47 7.56
C GLU A 136 15.55 -13.55 7.31
N GLN A 137 14.38 -14.14 7.04
CA GLN A 137 13.14 -13.39 6.82
C GLN A 137 12.71 -12.61 8.07
N ARG A 138 12.83 -13.20 9.25
CA ARG A 138 12.59 -12.50 10.53
C ARG A 138 13.55 -11.33 10.71
N ASP A 139 14.82 -11.52 10.45
CA ASP A 139 15.84 -10.50 10.64
C ASP A 139 15.64 -9.33 9.65
N HIS A 140 15.22 -9.63 8.42
CA HIS A 140 14.77 -8.61 7.45
C HIS A 140 13.54 -7.84 7.96
N ALA A 141 12.55 -8.52 8.55
CA ALA A 141 11.38 -7.86 9.14
C ALA A 141 11.78 -6.92 10.28
N LEU A 142 12.66 -7.35 11.17
CA LEU A 142 13.18 -6.54 12.28
C LEU A 142 13.96 -5.30 11.79
N ALA A 143 14.77 -5.46 10.73
CA ALA A 143 15.47 -4.32 10.12
C ALA A 143 14.49 -3.28 9.56
N ARG A 144 13.42 -3.73 8.88
CA ARG A 144 12.37 -2.83 8.35
C ARG A 144 11.58 -2.09 9.44
N ILE A 145 11.36 -2.71 10.60
CA ILE A 145 10.71 -2.05 11.75
C ILE A 145 11.54 -0.83 12.19
N ARG A 146 12.87 -0.95 12.27
CA ARG A 146 13.77 0.14 12.70
C ARG A 146 13.74 1.33 11.74
N ILE A 147 13.59 1.10 10.44
CA ILE A 147 13.55 2.15 9.43
C ILE A 147 12.16 2.81 9.36
N ARG A 148 11.11 2.09 9.73
CA ARG A 148 9.74 2.61 9.70
C ARG A 148 9.52 3.78 10.65
N GLU A 149 10.10 3.77 11.86
CA GLU A 149 9.89 4.83 12.84
C GLU A 149 10.34 6.21 12.34
N PRO A 150 11.56 6.39 11.82
CA PRO A 150 11.99 7.67 11.22
C PRO A 150 11.07 8.14 10.07
N ILE A 151 10.58 7.22 9.21
CA ILE A 151 9.66 7.57 8.13
C ILE A 151 8.34 8.10 8.69
N VAL A 152 7.76 7.39 9.65
CA VAL A 152 6.49 7.79 10.29
C VAL A 152 6.65 9.13 11.00
N GLU A 153 7.74 9.35 11.70
CA GLU A 153 8.02 10.62 12.38
C GLU A 153 8.17 11.77 11.37
N ALA A 154 8.91 11.56 10.27
CA ALA A 154 9.04 12.55 9.21
C ALA A 154 7.68 12.91 8.59
N MET A 155 6.83 11.90 8.34
CA MET A 155 5.47 12.10 7.81
C MET A 155 4.58 12.88 8.79
N HIS A 156 4.66 12.63 10.09
CA HIS A 156 3.86 13.33 11.09
C HIS A 156 4.25 14.79 11.32
N ARG A 157 5.47 15.18 10.94
CA ARG A 157 5.93 16.57 11.05
C ARG A 157 5.36 17.51 9.99
N GLN A 158 4.64 16.98 9.01
CA GLN A 158 4.14 17.77 7.89
C GLN A 158 2.66 18.12 8.04
N ASP A 159 2.38 19.40 7.91
CA ASP A 159 1.02 19.91 7.79
C ASP A 159 0.68 20.10 6.31
N TYR A 160 -0.52 19.72 5.92
CA TYR A 160 -1.08 19.86 4.59
C TYR A 160 -2.27 20.81 4.70
N THR A 161 -2.16 21.99 4.04
CA THR A 161 -3.17 23.03 4.08
C THR A 161 -3.65 23.36 2.66
N ASP A 162 -4.47 24.41 2.49
CA ASP A 162 -4.92 24.89 1.21
C ASP A 162 -3.99 25.96 0.60
N ALA A 163 -2.85 26.23 1.22
CA ALA A 163 -1.89 27.24 0.76
C ALA A 163 -0.97 26.76 -0.37
N GLY A 164 -0.98 25.45 -0.69
CA GLY A 164 -0.24 24.88 -1.79
C GLY A 164 -0.87 25.23 -3.15
N THR A 165 -0.02 25.29 -4.19
CA THR A 165 -0.41 25.53 -5.60
C THR A 165 -0.20 24.27 -6.45
N ASP A 166 0.04 23.16 -5.81
CA ASP A 166 0.23 21.83 -6.39
C ASP A 166 -1.01 21.31 -7.14
N GLU A 167 -0.82 20.38 -8.07
CA GLU A 167 -1.96 19.63 -8.64
C GLU A 167 -2.58 18.78 -7.53
N ARG A 168 -3.88 18.97 -7.35
CA ARG A 168 -4.64 18.35 -6.26
C ARG A 168 -5.95 17.79 -6.76
N VAL A 169 -6.30 16.61 -6.25
CA VAL A 169 -7.58 15.96 -6.52
C VAL A 169 -8.19 15.53 -5.20
N THR A 170 -9.48 15.79 -5.02
CA THR A 170 -10.25 15.34 -3.86
C THR A 170 -11.44 14.53 -4.33
N LEU A 171 -11.47 13.25 -3.99
CA LEU A 171 -12.61 12.37 -4.21
C LEU A 171 -13.42 12.30 -2.91
N ARG A 172 -14.75 12.43 -3.01
CA ARG A 172 -15.66 12.27 -1.87
C ARG A 172 -16.79 11.33 -2.23
N PHE A 173 -17.02 10.35 -1.38
CA PHE A 173 -18.06 9.34 -1.54
C PHE A 173 -18.44 8.74 -0.18
N MET A 174 -19.39 7.82 -0.17
CA MET A 174 -19.74 7.07 1.04
C MET A 174 -19.13 5.67 0.98
N ALA A 175 -18.54 5.21 2.09
CA ALA A 175 -18.14 3.82 2.25
C ALA A 175 -19.34 2.90 2.08
N ALA A 176 -19.33 2.11 1.01
CA ALA A 176 -20.45 1.28 0.62
C ALA A 176 -20.58 0.02 1.51
N PRO A 177 -21.77 -0.56 1.68
CA PRO A 177 -21.93 -1.82 2.39
C PRO A 177 -21.12 -2.99 1.81
N THR A 178 -20.80 -2.93 0.52
CA THR A 178 -19.97 -3.92 -0.19
C THR A 178 -18.49 -3.84 0.17
N ASP A 179 -18.03 -2.74 0.79
CA ASP A 179 -16.64 -2.52 1.17
C ASP A 179 -16.28 -3.16 2.52
N VAL A 180 -17.23 -3.88 3.12
CA VAL A 180 -17.14 -4.41 4.48
C VAL A 180 -16.12 -5.55 4.59
N ASN A 181 -15.32 -5.52 5.65
CA ASN A 181 -14.50 -6.63 6.10
C ASN A 181 -15.27 -7.53 7.10
N TRP A 182 -14.64 -8.61 7.54
CA TRP A 182 -15.25 -9.58 8.50
C TRP A 182 -15.55 -8.99 9.89
N GLY A 183 -15.03 -7.81 10.22
CA GLY A 183 -15.29 -7.08 11.47
C GLY A 183 -16.28 -5.92 11.33
N GLY A 184 -17.00 -5.81 10.22
CA GLY A 184 -18.02 -4.77 10.01
C GLY A 184 -17.45 -3.39 9.69
N LYS A 185 -16.18 -3.29 9.30
CA LYS A 185 -15.49 -2.04 8.93
C LYS A 185 -15.08 -2.10 7.46
N VAL A 186 -14.59 -1.00 6.89
CA VAL A 186 -14.05 -1.03 5.54
C VAL A 186 -12.79 -1.90 5.48
N HIS A 187 -12.68 -2.72 4.44
CA HIS A 187 -11.53 -3.57 4.18
C HIS A 187 -10.29 -2.74 3.83
N GLY A 188 -9.11 -3.06 4.41
CA GLY A 188 -7.87 -2.29 4.17
C GLY A 188 -7.48 -2.25 2.69
N GLY A 189 -7.65 -3.35 1.97
CA GLY A 189 -7.43 -3.42 0.53
C GLY A 189 -8.29 -2.46 -0.28
N ILE A 190 -9.55 -2.26 0.09
CA ILE A 190 -10.44 -1.29 -0.56
C ILE A 190 -9.95 0.14 -0.34
N VAL A 191 -9.50 0.47 0.86
CA VAL A 191 -8.90 1.80 1.13
C VAL A 191 -7.67 2.04 0.24
N MET A 192 -6.83 1.01 0.07
CA MET A 192 -5.66 1.10 -0.80
C MET A 192 -6.04 1.27 -2.28
N LYS A 193 -7.14 0.68 -2.73
CA LYS A 193 -7.69 0.90 -4.08
C LYS A 193 -8.13 2.35 -4.28
N TRP A 194 -8.84 2.94 -3.34
CA TRP A 194 -9.22 4.37 -3.40
C TRP A 194 -8.00 5.30 -3.42
N ILE A 195 -6.93 4.95 -2.70
CA ILE A 195 -5.66 5.67 -2.73
C ILE A 195 -5.04 5.64 -4.13
N ASP A 196 -5.01 4.46 -4.75
CA ASP A 196 -4.46 4.26 -6.10
C ASP A 196 -5.28 5.05 -7.15
N GLU A 197 -6.61 4.99 -7.09
CA GLU A 197 -7.50 5.77 -7.96
C GLU A 197 -7.27 7.29 -7.84
N ALA A 198 -7.20 7.81 -6.62
CA ALA A 198 -6.96 9.24 -6.41
C ALA A 198 -5.57 9.67 -6.90
N ALA A 199 -4.55 8.85 -6.67
CA ALA A 199 -3.19 9.07 -7.16
C ALA A 199 -3.14 9.03 -8.69
N TYR A 200 -3.83 8.08 -9.33
CA TYR A 200 -3.95 8.01 -10.78
C TYR A 200 -4.57 9.29 -11.36
N VAL A 201 -5.70 9.74 -10.83
CA VAL A 201 -6.37 10.96 -11.33
C VAL A 201 -5.47 12.18 -11.17
N CYS A 202 -4.80 12.34 -10.00
CA CYS A 202 -3.89 13.46 -9.75
C CYS A 202 -2.71 13.46 -10.72
N ALA A 203 -2.04 12.32 -10.88
CA ALA A 203 -0.87 12.18 -11.74
C ALA A 203 -1.22 12.36 -13.22
N SER A 204 -2.33 11.74 -13.68
CA SER A 204 -2.76 11.82 -15.08
C SER A 204 -3.22 13.22 -15.46
N ARG A 205 -3.89 13.94 -14.57
CA ARG A 205 -4.24 15.36 -14.78
C ARG A 205 -2.99 16.22 -14.92
N TYR A 206 -1.97 15.98 -14.08
CA TYR A 206 -0.73 16.74 -14.11
C TYR A 206 0.05 16.56 -15.42
N CYS A 207 0.24 15.31 -15.86
CA CYS A 207 1.08 15.02 -17.05
C CYS A 207 0.29 14.93 -18.35
N GLY A 208 -1.05 14.84 -18.31
CA GLY A 208 -1.90 14.69 -19.50
C GLY A 208 -1.83 13.32 -20.17
N MET A 209 -1.35 12.30 -19.46
CA MET A 209 -1.16 10.93 -19.96
C MET A 209 -1.70 9.91 -18.97
N ASP A 210 -1.93 8.68 -19.43
CA ASP A 210 -2.23 7.56 -18.53
C ASP A 210 -1.02 7.25 -17.65
N THR A 211 -1.29 6.96 -16.38
CA THR A 211 -0.26 6.70 -15.38
C THR A 211 -0.49 5.38 -14.67
N VAL A 212 0.58 4.81 -14.11
CA VAL A 212 0.51 3.62 -13.27
C VAL A 212 1.35 3.81 -12.02
N ALA A 213 0.93 3.20 -10.92
CA ALA A 213 1.75 3.14 -9.72
C ALA A 213 2.92 2.17 -9.93
N VAL A 214 4.13 2.62 -9.60
CA VAL A 214 5.35 1.79 -9.56
C VAL A 214 5.85 1.56 -8.15
N PHE A 215 5.36 2.36 -7.22
CA PHE A 215 5.69 2.26 -5.80
C PHE A 215 4.54 2.81 -4.95
N SER A 216 4.22 2.09 -3.88
CA SER A 216 3.38 2.61 -2.80
C SER A 216 4.14 2.47 -1.49
N GLY A 217 4.26 3.55 -0.75
CA GLY A 217 5.08 3.64 0.44
C GLY A 217 4.31 3.72 1.73
N GLY A 218 4.44 2.69 2.58
CA GLY A 218 4.10 2.77 3.98
C GLY A 218 2.67 3.21 4.29
N VAL A 219 1.65 2.46 3.86
CA VAL A 219 0.24 2.76 4.18
C VAL A 219 -0.02 2.43 5.64
N ARG A 220 -0.26 3.45 6.46
CA ARG A 220 -0.57 3.28 7.88
C ARG A 220 -2.05 3.57 8.14
N PHE A 221 -2.70 2.64 8.82
CA PHE A 221 -4.08 2.79 9.27
C PHE A 221 -4.09 3.29 10.72
N TYR A 222 -4.49 4.55 10.91
CA TYR A 222 -4.53 5.20 12.23
C TYR A 222 -5.84 4.92 12.97
N ARG A 223 -6.93 4.80 12.20
CA ARG A 223 -8.29 4.59 12.71
C ARG A 223 -9.06 3.67 11.76
N PRO A 224 -10.00 2.86 12.29
CA PRO A 224 -10.91 2.10 11.44
C PRO A 224 -11.83 3.05 10.67
N LEU A 225 -12.06 2.76 9.40
CA LEU A 225 -13.05 3.42 8.57
C LEU A 225 -14.35 2.63 8.65
N LEU A 226 -15.46 3.32 8.94
CA LEU A 226 -16.75 2.67 9.16
C LEU A 226 -17.60 2.68 7.89
N ILE A 227 -18.37 1.63 7.69
CA ILE A 227 -19.37 1.56 6.63
C ILE A 227 -20.42 2.66 6.83
N GLY A 228 -20.80 3.33 5.73
CA GLY A 228 -21.74 4.46 5.75
C GLY A 228 -21.12 5.80 6.15
N HIS A 229 -19.84 5.87 6.49
CA HIS A 229 -19.15 7.15 6.65
C HIS A 229 -18.92 7.83 5.30
N VAL A 230 -18.89 9.17 5.32
CA VAL A 230 -18.30 9.95 4.23
C VAL A 230 -16.80 9.70 4.25
N VAL A 231 -16.26 9.41 3.08
CA VAL A 231 -14.82 9.24 2.82
C VAL A 231 -14.37 10.38 1.94
N GLU A 232 -13.25 10.99 2.31
CA GLU A 232 -12.51 11.94 1.50
C GLU A 232 -11.12 11.37 1.24
N VAL A 233 -10.76 11.29 -0.04
CA VAL A 233 -9.43 10.90 -0.49
C VAL A 233 -8.81 12.07 -1.23
N GLU A 234 -7.83 12.71 -0.62
CA GLU A 234 -7.09 13.83 -1.20
C GLU A 234 -5.73 13.36 -1.67
N ALA A 235 -5.46 13.53 -2.96
CA ALA A 235 -4.18 13.26 -3.60
C ALA A 235 -3.52 14.57 -4.05
N ARG A 236 -2.23 14.75 -3.74
CA ARG A 236 -1.44 15.94 -4.06
C ARG A 236 -0.10 15.56 -4.67
N LEU A 237 0.28 16.26 -5.74
CA LEU A 237 1.62 16.19 -6.28
C LEU A 237 2.58 16.93 -5.34
N VAL A 238 3.61 16.24 -4.83
CA VAL A 238 4.57 16.84 -3.91
C VAL A 238 6.01 16.84 -4.43
N TYR A 239 6.30 16.05 -5.48
CA TYR A 239 7.61 16.01 -6.10
C TYR A 239 7.55 15.32 -7.47
N THR A 240 8.40 15.75 -8.43
CA THR A 240 8.64 15.04 -9.67
C THR A 240 10.13 14.72 -9.83
N GLY A 241 10.43 13.46 -10.18
CA GLY A 241 11.71 13.07 -10.76
C GLY A 241 11.64 13.16 -12.29
N THR A 242 12.61 12.58 -12.99
CA THR A 242 12.62 12.57 -14.48
C THR A 242 11.39 11.85 -15.05
N LYS A 243 10.96 10.75 -14.43
CA LYS A 243 9.82 9.92 -14.88
C LYS A 243 8.79 9.68 -13.76
N GLY A 244 9.15 9.92 -12.51
CA GLY A 244 8.32 9.64 -11.34
C GLY A 244 7.59 10.90 -10.85
N MET A 245 6.29 10.75 -10.57
CA MET A 245 5.46 11.74 -9.89
C MET A 245 5.14 11.21 -8.49
N HIS A 246 5.52 11.94 -7.46
CA HIS A 246 5.30 11.55 -6.07
C HIS A 246 4.03 12.21 -5.56
N ILE A 247 3.06 11.38 -5.24
CA ILE A 247 1.72 11.80 -4.83
C ILE A 247 1.53 11.46 -3.35
N ALA A 248 1.28 12.47 -2.54
CA ALA A 248 0.85 12.31 -1.15
C ALA A 248 -0.66 12.11 -1.12
N VAL A 249 -1.12 11.03 -0.48
CA VAL A 249 -2.55 10.71 -0.42
C VAL A 249 -3.00 10.62 1.04
N HIS A 250 -4.02 11.40 1.37
CA HIS A 250 -4.68 11.41 2.67
C HIS A 250 -6.09 10.88 2.54
N VAL A 251 -6.43 9.91 3.38
CA VAL A 251 -7.81 9.41 3.51
C VAL A 251 -8.38 9.89 4.83
N ARG A 252 -9.51 10.59 4.78
CA ARG A 252 -10.26 11.05 5.95
C ARG A 252 -11.65 10.45 5.93
N SER A 253 -12.24 10.24 7.08
CA SER A 253 -13.64 9.81 7.15
C SER A 253 -14.37 10.37 8.37
N GLY A 254 -15.69 10.50 8.25
CA GLY A 254 -16.56 11.01 9.31
C GLY A 254 -18.01 10.64 9.13
N ASP A 255 -18.83 10.90 10.15
CA ASP A 255 -20.27 10.65 10.13
C ASP A 255 -20.94 11.59 9.07
N PRO A 256 -21.77 11.05 8.15
CA PRO A 256 -22.47 11.86 7.15
C PRO A 256 -23.47 12.86 7.76
N LYS A 257 -23.88 12.68 9.00
CA LYS A 257 -24.81 13.57 9.71
C LYS A 257 -24.16 14.82 10.27
N GLY A 258 -22.85 14.96 10.13
CA GLY A 258 -22.06 16.10 10.57
C GLY A 258 -20.88 15.69 11.43
N GLY A 259 -19.94 16.63 11.57
CA GLY A 259 -18.69 16.42 12.27
C GLY A 259 -17.48 16.60 11.36
N GLU A 260 -16.30 16.55 11.98
CA GLU A 260 -15.04 16.66 11.26
C GLU A 260 -14.66 15.32 10.60
N LEU A 261 -14.05 15.40 9.43
CA LEU A 261 -13.41 14.25 8.79
C LEU A 261 -12.06 14.00 9.46
N ASN A 262 -11.93 12.85 10.09
CA ASN A 262 -10.70 12.46 10.78
C ASN A 262 -9.76 11.71 9.84
N LEU A 263 -8.47 11.97 9.95
CA LEU A 263 -7.45 11.23 9.22
C LEU A 263 -7.49 9.74 9.62
N THR A 264 -7.69 8.88 8.62
CA THR A 264 -7.69 7.42 8.77
C THR A 264 -6.44 6.79 8.21
N THR A 265 -5.92 7.34 7.10
CA THR A 265 -4.76 6.78 6.40
C THR A 265 -3.98 7.87 5.69
N TYR A 266 -2.67 7.70 5.63
CA TYR A 266 -1.77 8.53 4.82
C TYR A 266 -0.71 7.64 4.16
N CYS A 267 -0.39 7.92 2.90
CA CYS A 267 0.73 7.28 2.21
C CYS A 267 1.34 8.19 1.14
N LEU A 268 2.50 7.79 0.62
CA LEU A 268 3.14 8.37 -0.55
C LEU A 268 3.23 7.32 -1.65
N THR A 269 2.66 7.63 -2.81
CA THR A 269 2.68 6.77 -4.00
C THR A 269 3.53 7.41 -5.09
N VAL A 270 4.26 6.61 -5.87
CA VAL A 270 4.99 7.08 -7.05
C VAL A 270 4.31 6.56 -8.30
N MET A 271 3.87 7.48 -9.13
CA MET A 271 3.22 7.23 -10.42
C MET A 271 4.19 7.51 -11.56
N VAL A 272 4.11 6.76 -12.65
CA VAL A 272 4.84 7.02 -13.89
C VAL A 272 3.87 7.10 -15.06
N ALA A 273 4.14 8.01 -16.00
CA ALA A 273 3.43 8.06 -17.27
C ALA A 273 3.93 6.97 -18.21
N ARG A 274 3.03 6.42 -19.02
CA ARG A 274 3.34 5.40 -20.03
C ARG A 274 2.96 5.85 -21.42
N ASP A 275 3.79 5.49 -22.41
CA ASP A 275 3.44 5.61 -23.82
C ASP A 275 2.53 4.44 -24.29
N ALA A 276 2.15 4.47 -25.57
CA ALA A 276 1.29 3.45 -26.17
C ALA A 276 1.92 2.04 -26.17
N ASP A 277 3.24 1.96 -26.08
CA ASP A 277 4.00 0.70 -26.02
C ASP A 277 4.19 0.21 -24.58
N GLY A 278 3.68 0.97 -23.58
CA GLY A 278 3.78 0.65 -22.17
C GLY A 278 5.10 1.03 -21.49
N ASN A 279 5.98 1.76 -22.18
CA ASN A 279 7.24 2.21 -21.59
C ASN A 279 7.04 3.47 -20.75
N SER A 280 7.78 3.58 -19.64
CA SER A 280 7.76 4.80 -18.83
C SER A 280 8.44 5.96 -19.55
N VAL A 281 7.76 7.10 -19.64
CA VAL A 281 8.21 8.32 -20.32
C VAL A 281 8.52 9.44 -19.33
N PRO A 282 9.35 10.44 -19.72
CA PRO A 282 9.57 11.63 -18.90
C PRO A 282 8.26 12.39 -18.61
N VAL A 283 8.16 12.94 -17.41
CA VAL A 283 7.04 13.78 -16.99
C VAL A 283 7.47 15.26 -16.89
N PRO A 284 6.53 16.22 -16.98
CA PRO A 284 6.86 17.61 -16.77
C PRO A 284 7.52 17.82 -15.39
N ALA A 285 8.54 18.67 -15.32
CA ALA A 285 9.15 19.03 -14.05
C ALA A 285 8.21 19.95 -13.27
N TRP A 286 7.86 19.57 -12.04
CA TRP A 286 7.11 20.44 -11.14
C TRP A 286 8.04 21.36 -10.37
N VAL A 287 7.74 22.66 -10.43
CA VAL A 287 8.47 23.71 -9.72
C VAL A 287 7.60 24.20 -8.56
N PRO A 288 7.99 23.95 -7.29
CA PRO A 288 7.22 24.39 -6.15
C PRO A 288 7.17 25.93 -6.07
N ALA A 289 5.98 26.53 -6.01
CA ALA A 289 5.78 27.96 -6.04
C ALA A 289 5.55 28.54 -4.62
N SER A 290 4.61 28.00 -3.87
CA SER A 290 4.31 28.46 -2.51
C SER A 290 5.34 27.97 -1.48
N GLU A 291 5.34 28.56 -0.30
CA GLU A 291 6.19 28.08 0.81
C GLU A 291 5.78 26.68 1.28
N GLU A 292 4.48 26.35 1.19
CA GLU A 292 4.00 25.00 1.46
C GLU A 292 4.53 24.00 0.43
N ASP A 293 4.46 24.34 -0.87
CA ASP A 293 4.98 23.50 -1.94
C ASP A 293 6.48 23.20 -1.75
N LYS A 294 7.28 24.23 -1.44
CA LYS A 294 8.72 24.08 -1.19
C LYS A 294 9.00 23.17 -0.01
N ARG A 295 8.23 23.31 1.07
CA ARG A 295 8.34 22.47 2.27
C ARG A 295 7.98 21.01 1.97
N LEU A 296 6.86 20.77 1.28
CA LEU A 296 6.41 19.42 0.93
C LEU A 296 7.34 18.75 -0.10
N HIS A 297 7.88 19.54 -1.04
CA HIS A 297 8.90 19.06 -1.98
C HIS A 297 10.18 18.61 -1.25
N ALA A 298 10.67 19.42 -0.31
CA ALA A 298 11.84 19.05 0.50
C ALA A 298 11.56 17.81 1.36
N HIS A 299 10.37 17.71 1.93
CA HIS A 299 9.94 16.54 2.70
C HIS A 299 9.86 15.26 1.84
N ALA A 300 9.33 15.34 0.63
CA ALA A 300 9.30 14.20 -0.28
C ALA A 300 10.72 13.69 -0.57
N ARG A 301 11.69 14.57 -0.77
CA ARG A 301 13.10 14.23 -0.94
C ARG A 301 13.70 13.58 0.33
N GLU A 302 13.43 14.13 1.52
CA GLU A 302 13.85 13.53 2.80
C GLU A 302 13.33 12.08 2.92
N LEU A 303 12.05 11.85 2.61
CA LEU A 303 11.48 10.50 2.64
C LEU A 303 12.16 9.54 1.66
N LEU A 304 12.55 10.02 0.48
CA LEU A 304 13.30 9.22 -0.49
C LEU A 304 14.68 8.83 0.03
N GLU A 305 15.39 9.76 0.65
CA GLU A 305 16.70 9.52 1.27
C GLU A 305 16.61 8.48 2.38
N ILE A 306 15.68 8.65 3.32
CA ILE A 306 15.45 7.68 4.42
C ILE A 306 15.12 6.29 3.87
N ARG A 307 14.23 6.20 2.87
CA ARG A 307 13.84 4.94 2.25
C ARG A 307 14.99 4.28 1.48
N GLY A 308 15.84 5.07 0.84
CA GLY A 308 17.03 4.59 0.12
C GLY A 308 18.08 3.91 1.01
N THR A 309 18.03 4.11 2.32
CA THR A 309 18.91 3.42 3.28
C THR A 309 18.45 1.99 3.60
N ALA A 310 17.21 1.62 3.24
CA ALA A 310 16.65 0.31 3.53
C ALA A 310 17.15 -0.75 2.53
N PRO A 311 17.58 -1.93 2.98
CA PRO A 311 17.92 -3.03 2.09
C PRO A 311 16.74 -3.40 1.17
N GLY A 312 16.99 -3.46 -0.15
CA GLY A 312 15.99 -3.83 -1.16
C GLY A 312 14.91 -2.78 -1.47
N ASN A 313 15.05 -1.55 -0.96
CA ASN A 313 13.99 -0.52 -1.05
C ASN A 313 14.36 0.67 -1.95
N ARG A 314 15.49 0.59 -2.65
CA ARG A 314 15.98 1.70 -3.48
C ARG A 314 15.16 1.81 -4.76
N LEU A 315 14.42 2.91 -4.90
CA LEU A 315 13.80 3.25 -6.18
C LEU A 315 14.87 3.47 -7.26
N PRO A 316 14.61 3.10 -8.52
CA PRO A 316 15.50 3.41 -9.63
C PRO A 316 15.79 4.91 -9.74
N ASN A 317 17.01 5.28 -10.09
CA ASN A 317 17.45 6.69 -10.10
C ASN A 317 16.59 7.60 -10.99
N HIS A 318 16.05 7.09 -12.10
CA HIS A 318 15.15 7.87 -12.98
C HIS A 318 13.81 8.25 -12.35
N LEU A 319 13.42 7.60 -11.25
CA LEU A 319 12.24 7.97 -10.46
C LEU A 319 12.58 9.01 -9.38
N LEU A 320 13.86 9.21 -9.08
CA LEU A 320 14.35 10.03 -7.98
C LEU A 320 15.00 11.34 -8.43
N ALA A 321 15.70 11.36 -9.57
CA ALA A 321 16.46 12.52 -10.01
C ALA A 321 15.67 13.37 -10.98
N GLN A 322 15.60 14.70 -10.71
CA GLN A 322 15.50 15.69 -11.79
C GLN A 322 16.89 15.77 -12.41
N GLY A 323 17.01 15.48 -13.71
CA GLY A 323 18.27 15.61 -14.46
C GLY A 323 18.81 17.02 -14.46
#